data_5112b9439579c3076a14aea811a087b4
#
_entry.id   5112b9439579c3076a14aea811a087b4
#
_cell.length_a   1.000
_cell.length_b   1.000
_cell.length_c   1.000
_cell.angle_alpha   90.00
_cell.angle_beta   90.00
_cell.angle_gamma   90.00
#
_symmetry.space_group_name_H-M   'P 1'
#
loop_
_entity.id
_entity.type
_entity.pdbx_description
1 polymer ?
#
loop_
_entity_poly.entity_id
_entity_poly.type
_entity_poly.pdbx_seq_one_letter_code
_entity_poly.pdbx_strand_id
1 'polypeptide(L)'
;TRNPLHRVHEELTKRAVQELDGALLLHPVVGLTKPGDVDHYTRVRTYRALTENYYDPDRVLLALLPLAMRLAGPREAVWHMLIRRNYGANHLIVGRDHAGPGNDSEGKPFYGPYDAQETAAQYSDELGVKPVPFKMLVYLPDENRYEEMGKVPEAAQTASISGTQVREDYLNNGKKLPPWFTRPEVAEILADSYPPRHKQGVCIWFTGLSGAGKSTTAEVLTVLLQQYGRQVTELDGDVVRTHLSRGLGFSKEDRDANIRRMGFVASEIVRHGGVVICAAVSPYRATRNHVRSMVGTEHYVEVYVDTPLEICEQRDSKGLYAKARRGEIEDFTGISDPYEPPLHPELRLDTLAHSPEENAQAIVEY
;
A
#
# COMPACT_ATOMS: atom_id res chain seq x y z
N THR A 1 10.63 -17.05 1.61
CA THR A 1 9.21 -16.69 1.60
C THR A 1 9.03 -15.17 1.60
N ARG A 2 7.91 -14.69 1.05
CA ARG A 2 7.56 -13.27 0.89
C ARG A 2 6.32 -12.84 1.67
N ASN A 3 5.63 -13.78 2.28
CA ASN A 3 4.42 -13.51 3.05
C ASN A 3 4.70 -13.61 4.55
N PRO A 4 3.93 -12.93 5.42
CA PRO A 4 3.89 -13.23 6.83
C PRO A 4 3.60 -14.71 7.06
N LEU A 5 4.18 -15.29 8.11
CA LEU A 5 3.84 -16.65 8.51
C LEU A 5 2.54 -16.63 9.30
N HIS A 6 1.56 -17.41 8.85
CA HIS A 6 0.34 -17.73 9.56
C HIS A 6 0.41 -19.18 10.07
N ARG A 7 -0.55 -19.60 10.86
CA ARG A 7 -0.56 -20.95 11.48
C ARG A 7 -0.47 -22.09 10.48
N VAL A 8 -1.03 -21.93 9.29
CA VAL A 8 -0.88 -22.92 8.21
C VAL A 8 0.60 -23.11 7.81
N HIS A 9 1.36 -22.02 7.76
CA HIS A 9 2.80 -22.10 7.44
C HIS A 9 3.63 -22.66 8.61
N GLU A 10 3.26 -22.29 9.84
CA GLU A 10 3.84 -22.88 11.04
C GLU A 10 3.65 -24.40 11.07
N GLU A 11 2.44 -24.87 10.84
CA GLU A 11 2.10 -26.28 10.77
C GLU A 11 2.90 -27.01 9.68
N LEU A 12 2.93 -26.43 8.49
CA LEU A 12 3.63 -26.97 7.34
C LEU A 12 5.15 -27.12 7.61
N THR A 13 5.78 -26.09 8.17
CA THR A 13 7.21 -26.12 8.45
C THR A 13 7.57 -27.07 9.58
N LYS A 14 6.73 -27.18 10.63
CA LYS A 14 6.90 -28.14 11.72
C LYS A 14 6.77 -29.58 11.27
N ARG A 15 5.80 -29.89 10.40
CA ARG A 15 5.66 -31.22 9.78
C ARG A 15 6.91 -31.58 8.99
N ALA A 16 7.45 -30.66 8.16
CA ALA A 16 8.66 -30.91 7.39
C ALA A 16 9.86 -31.20 8.30
N VAL A 17 10.04 -30.44 9.39
CA VAL A 17 11.12 -30.67 10.36
C VAL A 17 10.98 -32.03 11.03
N GLN A 18 9.78 -32.41 11.40
CA GLN A 18 9.49 -33.69 12.07
C GLN A 18 9.70 -34.87 11.12
N GLU A 19 9.20 -34.81 9.90
CA GLU A 19 9.31 -35.87 8.90
C GLU A 19 10.76 -36.13 8.46
N LEU A 20 11.59 -35.08 8.42
CA LEU A 20 12.98 -35.16 8.01
C LEU A 20 13.97 -35.29 9.18
N ASP A 21 13.49 -35.24 10.41
CA ASP A 21 14.30 -35.10 11.64
C ASP A 21 15.41 -34.05 11.47
N GLY A 22 15.05 -32.90 10.95
CA GLY A 22 15.97 -31.85 10.54
C GLY A 22 15.88 -30.57 11.35
N ALA A 23 16.64 -29.56 10.94
CA ALA A 23 16.53 -28.18 11.38
C ALA A 23 15.92 -27.30 10.28
N LEU A 24 15.25 -26.24 10.68
CA LEU A 24 14.55 -25.32 9.79
C LEU A 24 15.33 -24.02 9.60
N LEU A 25 15.71 -23.72 8.36
CA LEU A 25 16.13 -22.39 7.98
C LEU A 25 14.91 -21.57 7.51
N LEU A 26 14.42 -20.68 8.36
CA LEU A 26 13.45 -19.66 7.99
C LEU A 26 14.19 -18.51 7.30
N HIS A 27 13.95 -18.33 6.00
CA HIS A 27 14.75 -17.45 5.15
C HIS A 27 13.84 -16.47 4.37
N PRO A 28 13.22 -15.45 5.07
CA PRO A 28 12.40 -14.44 4.41
C PRO A 28 13.24 -13.57 3.49
N VAL A 29 12.67 -13.28 2.34
CA VAL A 29 13.24 -12.33 1.38
C VAL A 29 13.05 -10.91 1.90
N VAL A 30 14.11 -10.11 1.97
CA VAL A 30 14.08 -8.69 2.40
C VAL A 30 14.39 -7.70 1.27
N GLY A 31 14.51 -8.18 0.04
CA GLY A 31 14.56 -7.36 -1.17
C GLY A 31 13.18 -7.12 -1.77
N LEU A 32 13.17 -6.74 -3.04
CA LEU A 32 11.92 -6.49 -3.78
C LEU A 32 11.09 -7.76 -3.92
N THR A 33 9.79 -7.62 -3.68
CA THR A 33 8.78 -8.66 -3.85
C THR A 33 7.62 -8.14 -4.72
N LYS A 34 6.48 -8.79 -4.70
CA LYS A 34 5.32 -8.40 -5.48
C LYS A 34 4.69 -7.11 -4.89
N PRO A 35 4.28 -6.13 -5.73
CA PRO A 35 3.47 -5.01 -5.26
C PRO A 35 2.24 -5.49 -4.47
N GLY A 36 1.97 -4.84 -3.34
CA GLY A 36 0.90 -5.22 -2.43
C GLY A 36 1.25 -6.33 -1.42
N ASP A 37 2.47 -6.88 -1.45
CA ASP A 37 2.96 -7.73 -0.37
C ASP A 37 3.20 -6.89 0.90
N VAL A 38 3.08 -7.53 2.06
CA VAL A 38 3.47 -6.92 3.34
C VAL A 38 4.94 -6.51 3.28
N ASP A 39 5.26 -5.28 3.70
CA ASP A 39 6.63 -4.77 3.71
C ASP A 39 7.58 -5.68 4.50
N HIS A 40 8.86 -5.65 4.16
CA HIS A 40 9.82 -6.59 4.73
C HIS A 40 10.10 -6.34 6.22
N TYR A 41 9.99 -5.11 6.73
CA TYR A 41 10.18 -4.81 8.16
C TYR A 41 9.07 -5.45 8.99
N THR A 42 7.81 -5.22 8.62
CA THR A 42 6.65 -5.86 9.24
C THR A 42 6.73 -7.37 9.14
N ARG A 43 7.08 -7.89 7.98
CA ARG A 43 7.22 -9.32 7.74
C ARG A 43 8.29 -9.96 8.63
N VAL A 44 9.47 -9.35 8.77
CA VAL A 44 10.54 -9.84 9.67
C VAL A 44 10.10 -9.83 11.13
N ARG A 45 9.35 -8.80 11.57
CA ARG A 45 8.76 -8.76 12.92
C ARG A 45 7.85 -9.96 13.17
N THR A 46 7.00 -10.32 12.19
CA THR A 46 6.13 -11.51 12.33
C THR A 46 6.91 -12.82 12.42
N TYR A 47 8.01 -12.95 11.67
CA TYR A 47 8.89 -14.12 11.75
C TYR A 47 9.57 -14.22 13.11
N ARG A 48 10.13 -13.12 13.62
CA ARG A 48 10.75 -13.09 14.96
C ARG A 48 9.76 -13.49 16.04
N ALA A 49 8.58 -12.90 16.06
CA ALA A 49 7.54 -13.23 17.03
C ALA A 49 7.20 -14.73 17.02
N LEU A 50 7.13 -15.35 15.84
CA LEU A 50 6.88 -16.78 15.73
C LEU A 50 8.05 -17.63 16.17
N THR A 51 9.28 -17.32 15.76
CA THR A 51 10.47 -18.11 16.12
C THR A 51 10.74 -18.06 17.62
N GLU A 52 10.54 -16.92 18.26
CA GLU A 52 10.78 -16.72 19.69
C GLU A 52 9.72 -17.43 20.57
N ASN A 53 8.47 -17.58 20.10
CA ASN A 53 7.38 -18.08 20.93
C ASN A 53 6.87 -19.48 20.56
N TYR A 54 7.08 -19.96 19.32
CA TYR A 54 6.39 -21.14 18.82
C TYR A 54 7.27 -22.19 18.16
N TYR A 55 8.56 -21.92 17.98
CA TYR A 55 9.51 -22.88 17.44
C TYR A 55 10.54 -23.30 18.49
N ASP A 56 11.08 -24.50 18.32
CA ASP A 56 12.19 -24.98 19.10
C ASP A 56 13.46 -24.19 18.70
N PRO A 57 14.09 -23.46 19.64
CA PRO A 57 15.25 -22.64 19.35
C PRO A 57 16.47 -23.46 18.89
N ASP A 58 16.56 -24.74 19.27
CA ASP A 58 17.64 -25.64 18.85
C ASP A 58 17.44 -26.20 17.43
N ARG A 59 16.25 -26.06 16.89
CA ARG A 59 15.87 -26.58 15.57
C ARG A 59 15.45 -25.52 14.55
N VAL A 60 15.50 -24.24 14.88
CA VAL A 60 15.15 -23.16 13.96
C VAL A 60 16.23 -22.09 13.88
N LEU A 61 16.54 -21.69 12.66
CA LEU A 61 17.41 -20.55 12.37
C LEU A 61 16.65 -19.55 11.53
N LEU A 62 16.48 -18.33 12.00
CA LEU A 62 15.97 -17.21 11.21
C LEU A 62 17.14 -16.44 10.60
N ALA A 63 17.21 -16.40 9.29
CA ALA A 63 18.18 -15.59 8.55
C ALA A 63 17.47 -14.76 7.48
N LEU A 64 18.00 -13.59 7.14
CA LEU A 64 17.40 -12.69 6.16
C LEU A 64 18.04 -12.89 4.79
N LEU A 65 17.24 -12.97 3.72
CA LEU A 65 17.72 -13.12 2.37
C LEU A 65 17.58 -11.79 1.59
N PRO A 66 18.69 -11.08 1.32
CA PRO A 66 18.68 -9.88 0.49
C PRO A 66 18.54 -10.25 -0.99
N LEU A 67 17.35 -10.64 -1.40
CA LEU A 67 17.02 -11.11 -2.74
C LEU A 67 15.87 -10.31 -3.32
N ALA A 68 16.00 -9.85 -4.56
CA ALA A 68 14.87 -9.36 -5.34
C ALA A 68 14.21 -10.53 -6.07
N MET A 69 12.97 -10.88 -5.72
CA MET A 69 12.21 -11.94 -6.37
C MET A 69 11.88 -11.56 -7.83
N ARG A 70 11.91 -12.55 -8.71
CA ARG A 70 11.60 -12.40 -10.13
C ARG A 70 10.18 -12.83 -10.48
N LEU A 71 9.52 -13.55 -9.58
CA LEU A 71 8.18 -14.11 -9.77
C LEU A 71 8.10 -15.02 -11.00
N ALA A 72 9.13 -15.82 -11.22
CA ALA A 72 9.32 -16.67 -12.39
C ALA A 72 8.86 -18.13 -12.17
N GLY A 73 8.05 -18.39 -11.12
CA GLY A 73 7.43 -19.68 -10.84
C GLY A 73 8.43 -20.85 -10.80
N PRO A 74 8.30 -21.85 -11.70
CA PRO A 74 9.16 -23.03 -11.72
C PRO A 74 10.66 -22.71 -11.81
N ARG A 75 11.06 -21.75 -12.63
CA ARG A 75 12.47 -21.33 -12.75
C ARG A 75 12.99 -20.70 -11.47
N GLU A 76 12.15 -19.94 -10.79
CA GLU A 76 12.52 -19.33 -9.52
C GLU A 76 12.60 -20.38 -8.40
N ALA A 77 11.81 -21.43 -8.43
CA ALA A 77 11.93 -22.54 -7.50
C ALA A 77 13.31 -23.21 -7.58
N VAL A 78 13.79 -23.50 -8.78
CA VAL A 78 15.14 -24.02 -9.01
C VAL A 78 16.22 -23.06 -8.53
N TRP A 79 16.08 -21.78 -8.84
CA TRP A 79 16.99 -20.74 -8.34
C TRP A 79 16.97 -20.62 -6.81
N HIS A 80 15.81 -20.76 -6.22
CA HIS A 80 15.66 -20.80 -4.76
C HIS A 80 16.32 -22.02 -4.13
N MET A 81 16.29 -23.19 -4.77
CA MET A 81 17.04 -24.38 -4.33
C MET A 81 18.54 -24.09 -4.34
N LEU A 82 19.06 -23.55 -5.44
CA LEU A 82 20.48 -23.22 -5.58
C LEU A 82 20.97 -22.24 -4.52
N ILE A 83 20.17 -21.17 -4.27
CA ILE A 83 20.50 -20.18 -3.24
C ILE A 83 20.56 -20.86 -1.86
N ARG A 84 19.52 -21.60 -1.46
CA ARG A 84 19.44 -22.20 -0.11
C ARG A 84 20.50 -23.29 0.07
N ARG A 85 20.85 -24.01 -0.99
CA ARG A 85 22.01 -24.91 -0.98
C ARG A 85 23.29 -24.16 -0.56
N ASN A 86 23.52 -22.97 -1.09
CA ASN A 86 24.68 -22.16 -0.74
C ASN A 86 24.68 -21.70 0.73
N TYR A 87 23.51 -21.70 1.38
CA TYR A 87 23.35 -21.50 2.82
C TYR A 87 23.34 -22.82 3.62
N GLY A 88 23.67 -23.95 3.00
CA GLY A 88 23.77 -25.24 3.67
C GLY A 88 22.49 -26.07 3.70
N ALA A 89 21.39 -25.61 3.10
CA ALA A 89 20.16 -26.38 3.06
C ALA A 89 20.25 -27.53 2.05
N ASN A 90 19.83 -28.73 2.45
CA ASN A 90 19.72 -29.93 1.62
C ASN A 90 18.29 -30.27 1.22
N HIS A 91 17.30 -29.50 1.75
CA HIS A 91 15.90 -29.61 1.39
C HIS A 91 15.31 -28.21 1.19
N LEU A 92 14.28 -28.09 0.34
CA LEU A 92 13.51 -26.86 0.15
C LEU A 92 12.03 -27.17 0.18
N ILE A 93 11.28 -26.52 1.07
CA ILE A 93 9.82 -26.56 1.05
C ILE A 93 9.32 -25.80 -0.17
N VAL A 94 8.62 -26.50 -1.07
CA VAL A 94 8.02 -25.93 -2.28
C VAL A 94 6.51 -26.03 -2.17
N GLY A 95 5.88 -24.88 -1.90
CA GLY A 95 4.42 -24.78 -1.78
C GLY A 95 3.71 -24.71 -3.14
N ARG A 96 2.40 -24.69 -3.09
CA ARG A 96 1.55 -24.39 -4.23
C ARG A 96 1.86 -22.96 -4.75
N ASP A 97 1.84 -22.76 -6.08
CA ASP A 97 2.12 -21.48 -6.76
C ASP A 97 3.44 -20.83 -6.29
N HIS A 98 4.49 -21.62 -6.06
CA HIS A 98 5.75 -21.14 -5.54
C HIS A 98 6.35 -20.05 -6.44
N ALA A 99 6.52 -18.85 -5.90
CA ALA A 99 7.04 -17.67 -6.60
C ALA A 99 6.34 -17.33 -7.93
N GLY A 100 5.06 -17.69 -8.06
CA GLY A 100 4.27 -17.42 -9.26
C GLY A 100 3.94 -15.93 -9.41
N PRO A 101 3.86 -15.40 -10.66
CA PRO A 101 3.50 -14.03 -10.95
C PRO A 101 2.00 -13.76 -10.72
N GLY A 102 1.18 -14.79 -10.68
CA GLY A 102 -0.28 -14.72 -10.67
C GLY A 102 -0.88 -15.00 -12.04
N ASN A 103 -1.93 -14.27 -12.40
CA ASN A 103 -2.63 -14.42 -13.68
C ASN A 103 -2.11 -13.41 -14.72
N ASP A 104 -2.31 -13.73 -15.99
CA ASP A 104 -2.11 -12.84 -17.12
C ASP A 104 -3.23 -11.79 -17.24
N SER A 105 -3.20 -11.00 -18.31
CA SER A 105 -4.23 -9.98 -18.60
C SER A 105 -5.61 -10.54 -18.92
N GLU A 106 -5.71 -11.84 -19.24
CA GLU A 106 -6.95 -12.55 -19.50
C GLU A 106 -7.48 -13.29 -18.26
N GLY A 107 -6.77 -13.19 -17.13
CA GLY A 107 -7.12 -13.85 -15.89
C GLY A 107 -6.70 -15.32 -15.79
N LYS A 108 -5.87 -15.83 -16.71
CA LYS A 108 -5.34 -17.20 -16.70
C LYS A 108 -4.04 -17.27 -15.91
N PRO A 109 -3.83 -18.30 -15.08
CA PRO A 109 -2.57 -18.52 -14.40
C PRO A 109 -1.42 -18.73 -15.41
N PHE A 110 -0.26 -18.10 -15.17
CA PHE A 110 0.94 -18.33 -15.98
C PHE A 110 1.48 -19.75 -15.87
N TYR A 111 1.29 -20.38 -14.72
CA TYR A 111 1.78 -21.73 -14.42
C TYR A 111 0.71 -22.54 -13.70
N GLY A 112 0.77 -23.86 -13.84
CA GLY A 112 -0.01 -24.76 -13.03
C GLY A 112 0.37 -24.69 -11.54
N PRO A 113 -0.53 -25.01 -10.63
CA PRO A 113 -0.34 -24.83 -9.19
C PRO A 113 0.82 -25.64 -8.60
N TYR A 114 1.28 -26.68 -9.28
CA TYR A 114 2.35 -27.58 -8.84
C TYR A 114 3.55 -27.66 -9.80
N ASP A 115 3.56 -26.91 -10.91
CA ASP A 115 4.64 -26.91 -11.89
C ASP A 115 6.00 -26.61 -11.24
N ALA A 116 6.02 -25.75 -10.21
CA ALA A 116 7.24 -25.44 -9.47
C ALA A 116 7.78 -26.63 -8.67
N GLN A 117 6.90 -27.48 -8.14
CA GLN A 117 7.30 -28.72 -7.42
C GLN A 117 7.87 -29.73 -8.38
N GLU A 118 7.20 -29.94 -9.52
CA GLU A 118 7.63 -30.87 -10.58
C GLU A 118 8.99 -30.46 -11.15
N THR A 119 9.15 -29.19 -11.47
CA THR A 119 10.42 -28.66 -11.98
C THR A 119 11.53 -28.77 -10.92
N ALA A 120 11.26 -28.45 -9.67
CA ALA A 120 12.21 -28.60 -8.57
C ALA A 120 12.66 -30.05 -8.40
N ALA A 121 11.75 -31.04 -8.56
CA ALA A 121 12.05 -32.44 -8.49
C ALA A 121 12.99 -32.91 -9.63
N GLN A 122 12.81 -32.39 -10.86
CA GLN A 122 13.65 -32.71 -12.00
C GLN A 122 15.13 -32.33 -11.79
N TYR A 123 15.39 -31.22 -11.08
CA TYR A 123 16.75 -30.73 -10.83
C TYR A 123 17.32 -31.15 -9.45
N SER A 124 16.60 -31.97 -8.70
CA SER A 124 16.93 -32.36 -7.33
C SER A 124 18.31 -32.99 -7.21
N ASP A 125 18.60 -33.97 -8.06
CA ASP A 125 19.86 -34.73 -8.03
C ASP A 125 21.05 -33.86 -8.47
N GLU A 126 20.86 -33.06 -9.52
CA GLU A 126 21.90 -32.15 -10.02
C GLU A 126 22.27 -31.08 -8.97
N LEU A 127 21.28 -30.53 -8.28
CA LEU A 127 21.48 -29.50 -7.27
C LEU A 127 21.86 -30.06 -5.90
N GLY A 128 21.64 -31.36 -5.63
CA GLY A 128 21.82 -31.93 -4.30
C GLY A 128 20.85 -31.35 -3.24
N VAL A 129 19.70 -30.83 -3.66
CA VAL A 129 18.65 -30.31 -2.80
C VAL A 129 17.34 -31.00 -3.12
N LYS A 130 16.72 -31.59 -2.12
CA LYS A 130 15.45 -32.30 -2.31
C LYS A 130 14.27 -31.34 -2.10
N PRO A 131 13.32 -31.22 -3.02
CA PRO A 131 12.10 -30.49 -2.75
C PRO A 131 11.23 -31.26 -1.76
N VAL A 132 10.63 -30.54 -0.81
CA VAL A 132 9.61 -31.04 0.10
C VAL A 132 8.27 -30.48 -0.40
N PRO A 133 7.52 -31.26 -1.20
CA PRO A 133 6.30 -30.78 -1.79
C PRO A 133 5.17 -30.80 -0.73
N PHE A 134 4.46 -29.68 -0.63
CA PHE A 134 3.24 -29.63 0.19
C PHE A 134 2.02 -29.36 -0.68
N LYS A 135 0.97 -30.13 -0.41
CA LYS A 135 -0.36 -29.89 -0.94
C LYS A 135 -1.05 -28.77 -0.17
N MET A 136 -2.16 -28.28 -0.71
CA MET A 136 -2.95 -27.25 -0.04
C MET A 136 -3.45 -27.76 1.31
N LEU A 137 -3.08 -27.06 2.39
CA LEU A 137 -3.62 -27.29 3.72
C LEU A 137 -4.84 -26.37 3.95
N VAL A 138 -5.86 -26.93 4.56
CA VAL A 138 -7.06 -26.21 5.00
C VAL A 138 -7.29 -26.45 6.49
N TYR A 139 -7.94 -25.50 7.14
CA TYR A 139 -8.32 -25.63 8.54
C TYR A 139 -9.67 -26.34 8.64
N LEU A 140 -9.77 -27.30 9.55
CA LEU A 140 -10.99 -28.02 9.90
C LEU A 140 -11.53 -27.46 11.22
N PRO A 141 -12.57 -26.61 11.20
CA PRO A 141 -13.09 -25.97 12.43
C PRO A 141 -13.54 -26.95 13.49
N ASP A 142 -14.24 -28.01 13.09
CA ASP A 142 -14.80 -29.01 14.01
C ASP A 142 -13.72 -29.84 14.73
N GLU A 143 -12.55 -29.99 14.08
CA GLU A 143 -11.43 -30.77 14.62
C GLU A 143 -10.30 -29.89 15.16
N ASN A 144 -10.40 -28.56 15.00
CA ASN A 144 -9.40 -27.58 15.41
C ASN A 144 -7.96 -27.92 14.94
N ARG A 145 -7.82 -28.40 13.71
CA ARG A 145 -6.54 -28.78 13.11
C ARG A 145 -6.46 -28.45 11.63
N TYR A 146 -5.25 -28.50 11.09
CA TYR A 146 -4.99 -28.39 9.65
C TYR A 146 -4.87 -29.77 9.01
N GLU A 147 -5.40 -29.90 7.80
CA GLU A 147 -5.29 -31.12 7.01
C GLU A 147 -5.06 -30.81 5.53
N GLU A 148 -4.42 -31.73 4.81
CA GLU A 148 -4.30 -31.65 3.36
C GLU A 148 -5.68 -31.76 2.70
N MET A 149 -5.99 -30.88 1.77
CA MET A 149 -7.29 -30.82 1.08
C MET A 149 -7.69 -32.17 0.47
N GLY A 150 -6.72 -32.93 -0.07
CA GLY A 150 -6.98 -34.25 -0.65
C GLY A 150 -7.30 -35.37 0.36
N LYS A 151 -7.15 -35.11 1.66
CA LYS A 151 -7.46 -36.05 2.76
C LYS A 151 -8.72 -35.64 3.52
N VAL A 152 -9.32 -34.50 3.17
CA VAL A 152 -10.52 -33.97 3.82
C VAL A 152 -11.76 -34.68 3.27
N PRO A 153 -12.66 -35.24 4.11
CA PRO A 153 -13.95 -35.77 3.66
C PRO A 153 -14.78 -34.70 2.96
N GLU A 154 -15.51 -35.05 1.91
CA GLU A 154 -16.36 -34.12 1.15
C GLU A 154 -17.39 -33.35 2.00
N ALA A 155 -17.85 -33.97 3.08
CA ALA A 155 -18.83 -33.39 4.00
C ALA A 155 -18.21 -32.49 5.09
N ALA A 156 -16.88 -32.43 5.21
CA ALA A 156 -16.23 -31.66 6.26
C ALA A 156 -16.22 -30.17 5.95
N GLN A 157 -16.53 -29.36 6.94
CA GLN A 157 -16.37 -27.91 6.82
C GLN A 157 -14.88 -27.53 6.79
N THR A 158 -14.52 -26.65 5.87
CA THR A 158 -13.15 -26.12 5.76
C THR A 158 -13.15 -24.60 5.85
N ALA A 159 -12.10 -24.04 6.41
CA ALA A 159 -11.88 -22.60 6.46
C ALA A 159 -10.49 -22.23 5.92
N SER A 160 -10.46 -21.14 5.17
CA SER A 160 -9.23 -20.52 4.67
C SER A 160 -9.44 -19.02 4.52
N ILE A 161 -8.37 -18.24 4.64
CA ILE A 161 -8.37 -16.80 4.42
C ILE A 161 -7.24 -16.47 3.45
N SER A 162 -7.57 -15.79 2.35
CA SER A 162 -6.58 -15.31 1.37
C SER A 162 -5.90 -14.02 1.85
N GLY A 163 -4.73 -13.70 1.30
CA GLY A 163 -4.04 -12.45 1.60
C GLY A 163 -4.88 -11.20 1.27
N THR A 164 -5.74 -11.26 0.24
CA THR A 164 -6.69 -10.19 -0.08
C THR A 164 -7.74 -10.03 1.02
N GLN A 165 -8.35 -11.13 1.46
CA GLN A 165 -9.30 -11.09 2.58
C GLN A 165 -8.66 -10.58 3.88
N VAL A 166 -7.41 -10.94 4.18
CA VAL A 166 -6.69 -10.39 5.34
C VAL A 166 -6.69 -8.87 5.29
N ARG A 167 -6.38 -8.27 4.13
CA ARG A 167 -6.35 -6.80 3.98
C ARG A 167 -7.75 -6.20 4.00
N GLU A 168 -8.63 -6.67 3.13
CA GLU A 168 -9.91 -6.03 2.84
C GLU A 168 -10.97 -6.30 3.90
N ASP A 169 -11.09 -7.56 4.33
CA ASP A 169 -12.16 -7.96 5.26
C ASP A 169 -11.79 -7.74 6.73
N TYR A 170 -10.48 -7.81 7.06
CA TYR A 170 -10.01 -7.73 8.44
C TYR A 170 -9.27 -6.42 8.72
N LEU A 171 -8.06 -6.20 8.16
CA LEU A 171 -7.22 -5.07 8.54
C LEU A 171 -7.87 -3.72 8.22
N ASN A 172 -8.35 -3.53 6.99
CA ASN A 172 -9.00 -2.29 6.57
C ASN A 172 -10.27 -1.96 7.39
N ASN A 173 -10.92 -2.97 7.93
CA ASN A 173 -12.10 -2.83 8.77
C ASN A 173 -11.80 -2.87 10.29
N GLY A 174 -10.54 -2.97 10.68
CA GLY A 174 -10.14 -3.06 12.08
C GLY A 174 -10.62 -4.33 12.78
N LYS A 175 -10.96 -5.38 12.03
CA LYS A 175 -11.39 -6.67 12.57
C LYS A 175 -10.17 -7.50 12.98
N LYS A 176 -10.26 -8.19 14.10
CA LYS A 176 -9.21 -9.10 14.54
C LYS A 176 -9.16 -10.34 13.65
N LEU A 177 -7.94 -10.71 13.24
CA LEU A 177 -7.72 -11.98 12.54
C LEU A 177 -8.03 -13.17 13.46
N PRO A 178 -8.69 -14.22 12.95
CA PRO A 178 -9.07 -15.35 13.77
C PRO A 178 -7.86 -16.11 14.35
N PRO A 179 -7.91 -16.60 15.62
CA PRO A 179 -6.80 -17.32 16.24
C PRO A 179 -6.43 -18.64 15.55
N TRP A 180 -7.36 -19.24 14.83
CA TRP A 180 -7.05 -20.43 14.02
C TRP A 180 -6.21 -20.07 12.77
N PHE A 181 -6.34 -18.85 12.24
CA PHE A 181 -5.61 -18.40 11.05
C PHE A 181 -4.20 -17.91 11.38
N THR A 182 -4.04 -17.12 12.46
CA THR A 182 -2.74 -16.55 12.83
C THR A 182 -2.56 -16.45 14.33
N ARG A 183 -1.31 -16.35 14.78
CA ARG A 183 -0.96 -16.16 16.19
C ARG A 183 -1.27 -14.74 16.64
N PRO A 184 -1.62 -14.52 17.92
CA PRO A 184 -1.97 -13.21 18.45
C PRO A 184 -0.91 -12.14 18.18
N GLU A 185 0.36 -12.45 18.40
CA GLU A 185 1.48 -11.53 18.20
C GLU A 185 1.62 -11.11 16.73
N VAL A 186 1.38 -12.04 15.82
CA VAL A 186 1.38 -11.74 14.38
C VAL A 186 0.17 -10.88 14.02
N ALA A 187 -1.00 -11.15 14.58
CA ALA A 187 -2.20 -10.34 14.37
C ALA A 187 -2.00 -8.89 14.85
N GLU A 188 -1.39 -8.70 16.01
CA GLU A 188 -1.06 -7.36 16.56
C GLU A 188 -0.07 -6.63 15.66
N ILE A 189 1.04 -7.27 15.26
CA ILE A 189 2.04 -6.67 14.37
C ILE A 189 1.39 -6.22 13.05
N LEU A 190 0.51 -7.03 12.48
CA LEU A 190 -0.18 -6.69 11.24
C LEU A 190 -1.18 -5.53 11.44
N ALA A 191 -1.96 -5.54 12.52
CA ALA A 191 -2.91 -4.48 12.83
C ALA A 191 -2.23 -3.13 13.10
N ASP A 192 -1.06 -3.14 13.77
CA ASP A 192 -0.26 -1.94 14.02
C ASP A 192 0.33 -1.37 12.72
N SER A 193 0.82 -2.26 11.84
CA SER A 193 1.47 -1.85 10.59
C SER A 193 0.45 -1.47 9.49
N TYR A 194 -0.74 -2.03 9.55
CA TYR A 194 -1.84 -1.80 8.62
C TYR A 194 -3.11 -1.43 9.40
N PRO A 195 -3.18 -0.20 9.93
CA PRO A 195 -4.33 0.26 10.69
C PRO A 195 -5.58 0.31 9.81
N PRO A 196 -6.78 0.29 10.42
CA PRO A 196 -8.04 0.39 9.69
C PRO A 196 -8.09 1.66 8.82
N ARG A 197 -8.84 1.59 7.72
CA ARG A 197 -8.88 2.63 6.69
C ARG A 197 -9.09 4.04 7.25
N HIS A 198 -9.99 4.18 8.20
CA HIS A 198 -10.27 5.48 8.86
C HIS A 198 -9.12 6.01 9.72
N LYS A 199 -8.07 5.21 10.00
CA LYS A 199 -6.85 5.62 10.72
C LYS A 199 -5.62 5.72 9.81
N GLN A 200 -5.73 5.33 8.56
CA GLN A 200 -4.63 5.46 7.59
C GLN A 200 -4.37 6.92 7.25
N GLY A 201 -3.18 7.20 6.74
CA GLY A 201 -2.84 8.51 6.20
C GLY A 201 -3.64 8.80 4.92
N VAL A 202 -4.00 10.05 4.72
CA VAL A 202 -4.71 10.51 3.52
C VAL A 202 -4.24 11.90 3.12
N CYS A 203 -4.10 12.10 1.80
CA CYS A 203 -3.85 13.40 1.20
C CYS A 203 -5.14 13.91 0.57
N ILE A 204 -5.65 15.03 1.05
CA ILE A 204 -6.78 15.75 0.49
C ILE A 204 -6.20 16.90 -0.33
N TRP A 205 -6.25 16.76 -1.65
CA TRP A 205 -5.62 17.68 -2.59
C TRP A 205 -6.65 18.59 -3.24
N PHE A 206 -6.72 19.83 -2.78
CA PHE A 206 -7.54 20.86 -3.41
C PHE A 206 -6.86 21.39 -4.68
N THR A 207 -7.62 21.51 -5.76
CA THR A 207 -7.23 22.19 -7.00
C THR A 207 -8.34 23.12 -7.46
N GLY A 208 -7.99 24.17 -8.16
CA GLY A 208 -8.92 25.20 -8.63
C GLY A 208 -8.24 26.56 -8.73
N LEU A 209 -8.90 27.53 -9.38
CA LEU A 209 -8.40 28.87 -9.62
C LEU A 209 -8.06 29.62 -8.30
N SER A 210 -7.25 30.68 -8.39
CA SER A 210 -7.06 31.60 -7.28
C SER A 210 -8.42 32.23 -6.90
N GLY A 211 -8.71 32.41 -5.62
CA GLY A 211 -10.02 32.95 -5.20
C GLY A 211 -11.20 31.96 -5.29
N ALA A 212 -10.98 30.69 -5.71
CA ALA A 212 -12.03 29.68 -5.80
C ALA A 212 -12.64 29.26 -4.45
N GLY A 213 -11.92 29.46 -3.33
CA GLY A 213 -12.40 29.07 -1.99
C GLY A 213 -11.65 27.89 -1.38
N LYS A 214 -10.56 27.44 -1.98
CA LYS A 214 -9.74 26.29 -1.52
C LYS A 214 -9.29 26.43 -0.06
N SER A 215 -8.58 27.52 0.28
CA SER A 215 -8.04 27.73 1.63
C SER A 215 -9.15 27.86 2.67
N THR A 216 -10.24 28.56 2.36
CA THR A 216 -11.37 28.71 3.27
C THR A 216 -12.01 27.36 3.60
N THR A 217 -12.25 26.51 2.60
CA THR A 217 -12.79 25.16 2.83
C THR A 217 -11.77 24.26 3.54
N ALA A 218 -10.47 24.40 3.24
CA ALA A 218 -9.40 23.65 3.89
C ALA A 218 -9.28 23.96 5.39
N GLU A 219 -9.39 25.23 5.78
CA GLU A 219 -9.40 25.67 7.20
C GLU A 219 -10.55 25.03 7.98
N VAL A 220 -11.77 25.07 7.44
CA VAL A 220 -12.96 24.44 8.05
C VAL A 220 -12.77 22.92 8.15
N LEU A 221 -12.30 22.28 7.07
CA LEU A 221 -12.06 20.86 7.04
C LEU A 221 -11.00 20.44 8.07
N THR A 222 -9.95 21.24 8.26
CA THR A 222 -8.93 21.02 9.28
C THR A 222 -9.56 20.92 10.67
N VAL A 223 -10.43 21.85 11.02
CA VAL A 223 -11.13 21.85 12.31
C VAL A 223 -12.01 20.62 12.48
N LEU A 224 -12.79 20.27 11.44
CA LEU A 224 -13.65 19.08 11.47
C LEU A 224 -12.84 17.78 11.67
N LEU A 225 -11.77 17.59 10.91
CA LEU A 225 -10.93 16.40 11.04
C LEU A 225 -10.24 16.30 12.40
N GLN A 226 -9.84 17.44 13.00
CA GLN A 226 -9.30 17.48 14.35
C GLN A 226 -10.33 17.07 15.40
N GLN A 227 -11.60 17.44 15.22
CA GLN A 227 -12.70 17.01 16.09
C GLN A 227 -12.91 15.48 16.04
N TYR A 228 -12.63 14.85 14.89
CA TYR A 228 -12.58 13.38 14.74
C TYR A 228 -11.28 12.73 15.26
N GLY A 229 -10.42 13.50 15.95
CA GLY A 229 -9.19 13.00 16.56
C GLY A 229 -8.05 12.78 15.55
N ARG A 230 -8.14 13.33 14.34
CA ARG A 230 -7.06 13.24 13.35
C ARG A 230 -6.03 14.37 13.55
N GLN A 231 -4.75 14.02 13.42
CA GLN A 231 -3.70 15.04 13.28
C GLN A 231 -3.63 15.48 11.81
N VAL A 232 -3.78 16.77 11.58
CA VAL A 232 -3.85 17.35 10.23
C VAL A 232 -2.67 18.29 10.02
N THR A 233 -2.01 18.13 8.88
CA THR A 233 -1.03 19.08 8.35
C THR A 233 -1.65 19.82 7.18
N GLU A 234 -1.66 21.14 7.24
CA GLU A 234 -2.12 21.96 6.12
C GLU A 234 -0.91 22.50 5.33
N LEU A 235 -0.92 22.26 4.03
CA LEU A 235 0.05 22.78 3.07
C LEU A 235 -0.65 23.75 2.12
N ASP A 236 -0.73 25.01 2.54
CA ASP A 236 -1.22 26.08 1.68
C ASP A 236 -0.14 26.50 0.65
N GLY A 237 -0.54 26.78 -0.56
CA GLY A 237 0.37 27.10 -1.66
C GLY A 237 1.26 28.31 -1.42
N ASP A 238 0.79 29.32 -0.68
CA ASP A 238 1.58 30.53 -0.37
C ASP A 238 2.59 30.25 0.75
N VAL A 239 2.19 29.50 1.77
CA VAL A 239 3.06 29.04 2.85
C VAL A 239 4.18 28.14 2.31
N VAL A 240 3.84 27.21 1.44
CA VAL A 240 4.80 26.33 0.78
C VAL A 240 5.80 27.12 -0.07
N ARG A 241 5.35 28.14 -0.81
CA ARG A 241 6.25 29.01 -1.59
C ARG A 241 7.23 29.78 -0.71
N THR A 242 6.80 30.18 0.49
CA THR A 242 7.66 30.92 1.43
C THR A 242 8.76 30.02 2.02
N HIS A 243 8.44 28.79 2.41
CA HIS A 243 9.31 27.93 3.20
C HIS A 243 10.01 26.85 2.38
N LEU A 244 9.27 26.15 1.52
CA LEU A 244 9.77 24.99 0.78
C LEU A 244 10.22 25.31 -0.64
N SER A 245 9.59 26.30 -1.27
CA SER A 245 9.82 26.64 -2.68
C SER A 245 10.30 28.07 -2.87
N ARG A 246 11.01 28.62 -1.89
CA ARG A 246 11.59 29.97 -1.97
C ARG A 246 12.52 30.06 -3.19
N GLY A 247 12.33 31.10 -4.00
CA GLY A 247 13.10 31.35 -5.21
C GLY A 247 12.49 30.80 -6.49
N LEU A 248 11.41 29.99 -6.42
CA LEU A 248 10.64 29.62 -7.60
C LEU A 248 9.73 30.78 -8.05
N GLY A 249 9.70 31.02 -9.35
CA GLY A 249 8.81 31.98 -10.03
C GLY A 249 7.42 31.39 -10.32
N PHE A 250 6.80 31.90 -11.40
CA PHE A 250 5.48 31.48 -11.84
C PHE A 250 5.49 30.82 -13.23
N SER A 251 6.68 30.53 -13.79
CA SER A 251 6.77 29.73 -15.01
C SER A 251 6.12 28.37 -14.81
N LYS A 252 5.80 27.69 -15.90
CA LYS A 252 5.23 26.35 -15.86
C LYS A 252 6.13 25.38 -15.10
N GLU A 253 7.44 25.44 -15.36
CA GLU A 253 8.47 24.61 -14.73
C GLU A 253 8.53 24.85 -13.23
N ASP A 254 8.49 26.11 -12.79
CA ASP A 254 8.52 26.48 -11.38
C ASP A 254 7.25 26.05 -10.65
N ARG A 255 6.09 26.16 -11.30
CA ARG A 255 4.82 25.66 -10.74
C ARG A 255 4.85 24.15 -10.60
N ASP A 256 5.32 23.43 -11.62
CA ASP A 256 5.46 21.98 -11.57
C ASP A 256 6.45 21.55 -10.47
N ALA A 257 7.57 22.24 -10.34
CA ALA A 257 8.53 21.98 -9.27
C ALA A 257 7.93 22.21 -7.88
N ASN A 258 7.16 23.31 -7.69
CA ASN A 258 6.48 23.60 -6.44
C ASN A 258 5.48 22.50 -6.06
N ILE A 259 4.63 22.08 -7.01
CA ILE A 259 3.61 21.05 -6.79
C ILE A 259 4.24 19.69 -6.51
N ARG A 260 5.33 19.33 -7.20
CA ARG A 260 6.06 18.08 -6.93
C ARG A 260 6.70 18.07 -5.54
N ARG A 261 7.30 19.19 -5.09
CA ARG A 261 7.85 19.32 -3.73
C ARG A 261 6.77 19.18 -2.67
N MET A 262 5.62 19.85 -2.86
CA MET A 262 4.46 19.73 -1.99
C MET A 262 3.94 18.27 -1.96
N GLY A 263 3.85 17.61 -3.11
CA GLY A 263 3.46 16.22 -3.23
C GLY A 263 4.41 15.26 -2.52
N PHE A 264 5.72 15.50 -2.59
CA PHE A 264 6.70 14.71 -1.84
C PHE A 264 6.49 14.83 -0.33
N VAL A 265 6.35 16.04 0.20
CA VAL A 265 6.08 16.24 1.64
C VAL A 265 4.75 15.57 2.02
N ALA A 266 3.71 15.72 1.21
CA ALA A 266 2.42 15.06 1.42
C ALA A 266 2.55 13.54 1.46
N SER A 267 3.33 12.94 0.56
CA SER A 267 3.54 11.49 0.52
C SER A 267 4.24 10.97 1.79
N GLU A 268 5.19 11.71 2.35
CA GLU A 268 5.85 11.34 3.61
C GLU A 268 4.90 11.42 4.81
N ILE A 269 4.05 12.46 4.88
CA ILE A 269 3.04 12.59 5.94
C ILE A 269 2.04 11.44 5.88
N VAL A 270 1.53 11.11 4.69
CA VAL A 270 0.58 10.00 4.47
C VAL A 270 1.21 8.66 4.84
N ARG A 271 2.45 8.43 4.45
CA ARG A 271 3.19 7.19 4.78
C ARG A 271 3.29 6.95 6.29
N HIS A 272 3.32 8.01 7.09
CA HIS A 272 3.35 7.97 8.55
C HIS A 272 1.97 8.05 9.21
N GLY A 273 0.89 7.83 8.45
CA GLY A 273 -0.48 7.79 8.96
C GLY A 273 -1.12 9.16 9.20
N GLY A 274 -0.44 10.26 8.83
CA GLY A 274 -0.96 11.61 8.97
C GLY A 274 -1.99 11.98 7.90
N VAL A 275 -2.86 12.93 8.22
CA VAL A 275 -3.73 13.60 7.26
C VAL A 275 -3.03 14.85 6.77
N VAL A 276 -2.96 15.05 5.46
CA VAL A 276 -2.44 16.27 4.85
C VAL A 276 -3.47 16.88 3.92
N ILE A 277 -3.75 18.16 4.13
CA ILE A 277 -4.59 18.99 3.26
C ILE A 277 -3.66 19.87 2.43
N CYS A 278 -3.69 19.71 1.11
CA CYS A 278 -2.91 20.50 0.18
C CYS A 278 -3.83 21.47 -0.56
N ALA A 279 -3.69 22.77 -0.34
CA ALA A 279 -4.50 23.81 -0.98
C ALA A 279 -3.66 24.64 -1.96
N ALA A 280 -3.64 24.24 -3.23
CA ALA A 280 -2.87 24.92 -4.29
C ALA A 280 -3.69 24.99 -5.59
N VAL A 281 -3.35 25.95 -6.47
CA VAL A 281 -3.97 26.04 -7.80
C VAL A 281 -3.71 24.75 -8.58
N SER A 282 -2.44 24.27 -8.59
CA SER A 282 -1.99 23.05 -9.29
C SER A 282 -2.62 22.87 -10.69
N PRO A 283 -2.29 23.76 -11.65
CA PRO A 283 -3.11 23.91 -12.85
C PRO A 283 -3.02 22.74 -13.82
N TYR A 284 -1.93 21.97 -13.82
CA TYR A 284 -1.65 20.97 -14.84
C TYR A 284 -2.00 19.55 -14.36
N ARG A 285 -2.81 18.83 -15.14
CA ARG A 285 -3.24 17.44 -14.86
C ARG A 285 -2.08 16.48 -14.72
N ALA A 286 -1.08 16.60 -15.60
CA ALA A 286 0.08 15.71 -15.57
C ALA A 286 0.81 15.76 -14.23
N THR A 287 0.96 16.96 -13.64
CA THR A 287 1.63 17.16 -12.36
C THR A 287 0.79 16.65 -11.20
N ARG A 288 -0.54 16.86 -11.20
CA ARG A 288 -1.45 16.28 -10.21
C ARG A 288 -1.44 14.77 -10.25
N ASN A 289 -1.49 14.17 -11.46
CA ASN A 289 -1.41 12.71 -11.64
C ASN A 289 -0.07 12.14 -11.14
N HIS A 290 1.04 12.87 -11.34
CA HIS A 290 2.34 12.49 -10.80
C HIS A 290 2.33 12.49 -9.26
N VAL A 291 1.74 13.51 -8.64
CA VAL A 291 1.57 13.56 -7.17
C VAL A 291 0.69 12.44 -6.68
N ARG A 292 -0.44 12.14 -7.34
CA ARG A 292 -1.31 11.00 -7.03
C ARG A 292 -0.52 9.68 -7.03
N SER A 293 0.35 9.47 -8.02
CA SER A 293 1.20 8.27 -8.09
C SER A 293 2.23 8.21 -6.96
N MET A 294 2.73 9.36 -6.51
CA MET A 294 3.71 9.48 -5.44
C MET A 294 3.09 9.19 -4.06
N VAL A 295 1.89 9.68 -3.82
CA VAL A 295 1.12 9.46 -2.58
C VAL A 295 0.56 8.04 -2.49
N GLY A 296 0.13 7.48 -3.62
CA GLY A 296 -0.67 6.25 -3.73
C GLY A 296 -2.14 6.58 -3.99
N THR A 297 -2.71 5.97 -5.02
CA THR A 297 -4.06 6.31 -5.49
C THR A 297 -5.13 6.10 -4.42
N GLU A 298 -4.98 5.07 -3.59
CA GLU A 298 -5.89 4.74 -2.48
C GLU A 298 -5.84 5.72 -1.29
N HIS A 299 -4.81 6.56 -1.23
CA HIS A 299 -4.58 7.54 -0.18
C HIS A 299 -4.71 8.98 -0.67
N TYR A 300 -5.14 9.20 -1.91
CA TYR A 300 -5.21 10.50 -2.55
C TYR A 300 -6.63 10.84 -2.95
N VAL A 301 -7.16 11.92 -2.39
CA VAL A 301 -8.50 12.47 -2.68
C VAL A 301 -8.33 13.79 -3.38
N GLU A 302 -8.63 13.86 -4.69
CA GLU A 302 -8.60 15.10 -5.47
C GLU A 302 -9.91 15.84 -5.32
N VAL A 303 -9.85 17.05 -4.76
CA VAL A 303 -11.00 17.91 -4.54
C VAL A 303 -10.93 19.08 -5.54
N TYR A 304 -11.81 19.06 -6.53
CA TYR A 304 -11.90 20.15 -7.48
C TYR A 304 -12.86 21.22 -7.00
N VAL A 305 -12.32 22.41 -6.70
CA VAL A 305 -13.12 23.59 -6.35
C VAL A 305 -13.47 24.34 -7.64
N ASP A 306 -14.66 24.03 -8.17
CA ASP A 306 -15.13 24.48 -9.48
C ASP A 306 -15.89 25.80 -9.37
N THR A 307 -15.15 26.87 -9.20
CA THR A 307 -15.69 28.24 -9.17
C THR A 307 -15.40 28.94 -10.51
N PRO A 308 -16.41 29.51 -11.17
CA PRO A 308 -16.23 30.26 -12.43
C PRO A 308 -15.17 31.36 -12.30
N LEU A 309 -14.43 31.59 -13.40
CA LEU A 309 -13.36 32.58 -13.44
C LEU A 309 -13.84 33.98 -13.06
N GLU A 310 -15.01 34.38 -13.56
CA GLU A 310 -15.61 35.67 -13.32
C GLU A 310 -15.87 35.91 -11.82
N ILE A 311 -16.25 34.87 -11.11
CA ILE A 311 -16.46 34.93 -9.65
C ILE A 311 -15.15 35.00 -8.91
N CYS A 312 -14.13 34.24 -9.37
CA CYS A 312 -12.78 34.31 -8.81
C CYS A 312 -12.17 35.71 -8.97
N GLU A 313 -12.37 36.34 -10.15
CA GLU A 313 -11.95 37.73 -10.41
C GLU A 313 -12.71 38.75 -9.52
N GLN A 314 -14.02 38.56 -9.32
CA GLN A 314 -14.79 39.44 -8.43
C GLN A 314 -14.32 39.33 -6.98
N ARG A 315 -13.97 38.14 -6.54
CA ARG A 315 -13.46 37.92 -5.18
C ARG A 315 -12.06 38.51 -4.98
N ASP A 316 -11.18 38.39 -5.94
CA ASP A 316 -9.78 38.86 -6.03
C ASP A 316 -9.15 39.36 -4.71
N SER A 317 -9.27 38.57 -3.66
CA SER A 317 -8.89 38.93 -2.28
C SER A 317 -7.41 39.36 -2.12
N LYS A 318 -6.58 38.96 -3.08
CA LYS A 318 -5.13 39.25 -3.11
C LYS A 318 -4.75 40.31 -4.16
N GLY A 319 -5.70 40.82 -4.93
CA GLY A 319 -5.46 41.77 -6.04
C GLY A 319 -4.66 41.19 -7.19
N LEU A 320 -4.58 39.87 -7.31
CA LEU A 320 -3.74 39.19 -8.31
C LEU A 320 -4.36 39.24 -9.71
N TYR A 321 -5.67 39.11 -9.82
CA TYR A 321 -6.37 39.23 -11.11
C TYR A 321 -6.27 40.63 -11.67
N ALA A 322 -6.45 41.64 -10.85
CA ALA A 322 -6.28 43.03 -11.25
C ALA A 322 -4.87 43.31 -11.77
N LYS A 323 -3.86 42.76 -11.14
CA LYS A 323 -2.46 42.89 -11.60
C LYS A 323 -2.22 42.13 -12.90
N ALA A 324 -2.73 40.91 -13.03
CA ALA A 324 -2.61 40.10 -14.24
C ALA A 324 -3.29 40.79 -15.44
N ARG A 325 -4.48 41.36 -15.26
CA ARG A 325 -5.20 42.12 -16.31
C ARG A 325 -4.45 43.39 -16.74
N ARG A 326 -3.65 44.00 -15.87
CA ARG A 326 -2.76 45.14 -16.22
C ARG A 326 -1.41 44.70 -16.82
N GLY A 327 -1.18 43.39 -16.95
CA GLY A 327 0.09 42.87 -17.48
C GLY A 327 1.25 42.93 -16.48
N GLU A 328 0.98 43.16 -15.20
CA GLU A 328 2.01 43.23 -14.13
C GLU A 328 2.45 41.83 -13.66
N ILE A 329 1.63 40.79 -13.96
CA ILE A 329 1.93 39.39 -13.70
C ILE A 329 1.82 38.63 -15.00
N GLU A 330 2.92 38.05 -15.46
CA GLU A 330 2.97 37.13 -16.59
C GLU A 330 2.53 35.72 -16.16
N ASP A 331 2.08 34.90 -17.10
CA ASP A 331 1.70 33.49 -16.90
C ASP A 331 0.69 33.24 -15.77
N PHE A 332 -0.27 34.13 -15.58
CA PHE A 332 -1.27 33.99 -14.53
C PHE A 332 -2.37 32.99 -14.91
N THR A 333 -2.53 31.92 -14.10
CA THR A 333 -3.49 30.86 -14.36
C THR A 333 -4.93 31.38 -14.44
N GLY A 334 -5.61 31.07 -15.54
CA GLY A 334 -6.97 31.52 -15.84
C GLY A 334 -7.03 32.82 -16.64
N ILE A 335 -5.94 33.56 -16.80
CA ILE A 335 -5.88 34.79 -17.61
C ILE A 335 -4.94 34.59 -18.81
N SER A 336 -3.64 34.44 -18.58
CA SER A 336 -2.62 34.27 -19.62
C SER A 336 -2.06 32.86 -19.69
N ASP A 337 -2.32 32.02 -18.69
CA ASP A 337 -1.91 30.62 -18.60
C ASP A 337 -3.12 29.71 -18.33
N PRO A 338 -3.19 28.49 -18.93
CA PRO A 338 -4.35 27.63 -18.79
C PRO A 338 -4.48 27.00 -17.41
N TYR A 339 -5.70 26.73 -17.00
CA TYR A 339 -6.05 25.78 -15.95
C TYR A 339 -6.67 24.55 -16.60
N GLU A 340 -6.14 23.37 -16.29
CA GLU A 340 -6.64 22.10 -16.78
C GLU A 340 -7.51 21.43 -15.71
N PRO A 341 -8.86 21.52 -15.79
CA PRO A 341 -9.75 20.85 -14.83
C PRO A 341 -9.46 19.36 -14.74
N PRO A 342 -9.55 18.74 -13.54
CA PRO A 342 -9.39 17.29 -13.41
C PRO A 342 -10.50 16.58 -14.18
N LEU A 343 -10.18 15.40 -14.77
CA LEU A 343 -11.14 14.62 -15.54
C LEU A 343 -12.06 13.79 -14.62
N HIS A 344 -11.50 13.25 -13.57
CA HIS A 344 -12.18 12.36 -12.62
C HIS A 344 -11.74 12.69 -11.19
N PRO A 345 -12.10 13.89 -10.65
CA PRO A 345 -11.82 14.19 -9.26
C PRO A 345 -12.71 13.30 -8.38
N GLU A 346 -12.24 12.94 -7.19
CA GLU A 346 -13.05 12.24 -6.19
C GLU A 346 -14.22 13.11 -5.73
N LEU A 347 -13.99 14.43 -5.62
CA LEU A 347 -15.03 15.39 -5.24
C LEU A 347 -14.94 16.65 -6.11
N ARG A 348 -16.12 17.17 -6.46
CA ARG A 348 -16.29 18.48 -7.11
C ARG A 348 -17.14 19.37 -6.21
N LEU A 349 -16.60 20.51 -5.80
CA LEU A 349 -17.25 21.45 -4.90
C LEU A 349 -17.74 22.67 -5.65
N ASP A 350 -18.98 23.05 -5.37
CA ASP A 350 -19.57 24.30 -5.84
C ASP A 350 -19.62 25.30 -4.67
N THR A 351 -18.81 26.36 -4.75
CA THR A 351 -18.71 27.40 -3.72
C THR A 351 -19.73 28.54 -3.90
N LEU A 352 -20.62 28.43 -4.86
CA LEU A 352 -21.75 29.33 -5.04
C LEU A 352 -23.02 28.76 -4.43
N ALA A 353 -23.20 27.44 -4.55
CA ALA A 353 -24.36 26.73 -4.03
C ALA A 353 -24.23 26.34 -2.54
N HIS A 354 -22.99 26.11 -2.08
CA HIS A 354 -22.71 25.57 -0.75
C HIS A 354 -21.71 26.43 0.04
N SER A 355 -21.93 26.51 1.35
CA SER A 355 -21.04 27.18 2.28
C SER A 355 -19.71 26.39 2.44
N PRO A 356 -18.64 27.01 2.97
CA PRO A 356 -17.40 26.29 3.28
C PRO A 356 -17.62 25.12 4.23
N GLU A 357 -18.55 25.23 5.19
CA GLU A 357 -18.90 24.21 6.16
C GLU A 357 -19.59 23.01 5.48
N GLU A 358 -20.55 23.27 4.60
CA GLU A 358 -21.24 22.23 3.83
C GLU A 358 -20.28 21.48 2.89
N ASN A 359 -19.41 22.25 2.21
CA ASN A 359 -18.37 21.68 1.35
C ASN A 359 -17.34 20.83 2.15
N ALA A 360 -16.92 21.29 3.33
CA ALA A 360 -16.02 20.55 4.19
C ALA A 360 -16.67 19.28 4.74
N GLN A 361 -17.96 19.36 5.12
CA GLN A 361 -18.73 18.21 5.58
C GLN A 361 -18.85 17.13 4.47
N ALA A 362 -19.10 17.52 3.23
CA ALA A 362 -19.15 16.60 2.09
C ALA A 362 -17.82 15.84 1.88
N ILE A 363 -16.67 16.47 2.19
CA ILE A 363 -15.37 15.81 2.12
C ILE A 363 -15.21 14.79 3.26
N VAL A 364 -15.73 15.09 4.45
CA VAL A 364 -15.67 14.16 5.60
C VAL A 364 -16.55 12.93 5.38
N GLU A 365 -17.67 13.09 4.68
CA GLU A 365 -18.61 12.01 4.38
C GLU A 365 -18.14 11.08 3.25
N TYR A 366 -17.24 11.55 2.39
CA TYR A 366 -16.60 10.75 1.34
C TYR A 366 -15.59 9.77 1.94
#